data_9743049eaf4781892f1a993b1742ba6e
#
_entry.id   9743049eaf4781892f1a993b1742ba6e
#
_cell.length_a   1.000
_cell.length_b   1.000
_cell.length_c   1.000
_cell.angle_alpha   90.00
_cell.angle_beta   90.00
_cell.angle_gamma   90.00
#
_symmetry.space_group_name_H-M   'P 1'
#
loop_
_entity.id
_entity.type
_entity.pdbx_description
1 polymer ?
#
loop_
_entity_poly.entity_id
_entity_poly.type
_entity_poly.pdbx_seq_one_letter_code
_entity_poly.pdbx_strand_id
1 'polypeptide(L)'
;DGKKWTLTPEAVARQFAERKTALLSQAATAAQAFINAASDVDNVPEFELQTWPLQSAEALAWGDNNTAATPMLDTIAAARGIERESLIKKALKKAREYRLLTAHVAGQRQAIAAAINAATTLDALDAIQIAYTAPGAV
;
A
#
# COMPACT_ATOMS: atom_id res chain seq x y z
N ASP A 1 -49.38 15.75 3.05
CA ASP A 1 -49.54 16.61 4.20
C ASP A 1 -48.44 17.68 4.34
N GLY A 2 -47.61 17.84 3.38
CA GLY A 2 -46.56 18.86 3.37
C GLY A 2 -45.41 18.68 4.34
N LYS A 3 -45.34 17.56 5.04
CA LYS A 3 -44.21 17.29 5.93
C LYS A 3 -42.98 16.95 5.11
N LYS A 4 -41.99 17.81 5.18
CA LYS A 4 -40.68 17.55 4.62
C LYS A 4 -39.75 17.10 5.74
N TRP A 5 -39.06 16.00 5.50
CA TRP A 5 -38.01 15.57 6.40
C TRP A 5 -36.82 16.50 6.21
N THR A 6 -36.60 17.36 7.23
CA THR A 6 -35.45 18.26 7.23
C THR A 6 -34.48 17.77 8.28
N LEU A 7 -33.24 17.52 7.88
CA LEU A 7 -32.20 17.13 8.82
C LEU A 7 -31.84 18.31 9.70
N THR A 8 -31.70 18.05 11.01
CA THR A 8 -31.18 19.06 11.93
C THR A 8 -29.71 19.35 11.60
N PRO A 9 -29.19 20.53 12.00
CA PRO A 9 -27.76 20.81 11.87
C PRO A 9 -26.88 19.74 12.54
N GLU A 10 -27.30 19.21 13.66
CA GLU A 10 -26.57 18.13 14.37
C GLU A 10 -26.58 16.84 13.56
N ALA A 11 -27.72 16.50 12.94
CA ALA A 11 -27.81 15.31 12.09
C ALA A 11 -26.94 15.44 10.84
N VAL A 12 -26.92 16.62 10.22
CA VAL A 12 -26.06 16.89 9.05
C VAL A 12 -24.60 16.78 9.43
N ALA A 13 -24.20 17.37 10.55
CA ALA A 13 -22.82 17.29 11.03
C ALA A 13 -22.41 15.85 11.32
N ARG A 14 -23.29 15.05 11.89
CA ARG A 14 -23.03 13.64 12.17
C ARG A 14 -22.88 12.83 10.90
N GLN A 15 -23.76 13.03 9.90
CA GLN A 15 -23.64 12.37 8.59
C GLN A 15 -22.34 12.70 7.92
N PHE A 16 -21.93 13.97 7.97
CA PHE A 16 -20.65 14.40 7.40
C PHE A 16 -19.48 13.69 8.08
N ALA A 17 -19.47 13.68 9.43
CA ALA A 17 -18.40 13.04 10.22
C ALA A 17 -18.32 11.53 9.93
N GLU A 18 -19.47 10.86 9.88
CA GLU A 18 -19.55 9.43 9.60
C GLU A 18 -19.07 9.11 8.19
N ARG A 19 -19.49 9.91 7.20
CA ARG A 19 -19.08 9.74 5.81
C ARG A 19 -17.58 9.94 5.64
N LYS A 20 -17.04 10.98 6.30
CA LYS A 20 -15.62 11.27 6.29
C LYS A 20 -14.80 10.09 6.86
N THR A 21 -15.21 9.58 8.02
CA THR A 21 -14.57 8.43 8.64
C THR A 21 -14.63 7.20 7.74
N ALA A 22 -15.78 6.94 7.12
CA ALA A 22 -15.98 5.80 6.22
C ALA A 22 -15.07 5.92 4.99
N LEU A 23 -14.95 7.10 4.39
CA LEU A 23 -14.08 7.31 3.23
C LEU A 23 -12.58 7.15 3.58
N LEU A 24 -12.15 7.66 4.73
CA LEU A 24 -10.77 7.47 5.19
C LEU A 24 -10.44 5.99 5.37
N SER A 25 -11.36 5.24 5.97
CA SER A 25 -11.21 3.80 6.16
C SER A 25 -11.20 3.07 4.80
N GLN A 26 -12.11 3.43 3.91
CA GLN A 26 -12.19 2.86 2.56
C GLN A 26 -10.90 3.11 1.77
N ALA A 27 -10.36 4.33 1.86
CA ALA A 27 -9.11 4.68 1.19
C ALA A 27 -7.95 3.81 1.67
N ALA A 28 -7.85 3.60 2.98
CA ALA A 28 -6.81 2.76 3.58
C ALA A 28 -6.96 1.29 3.19
N THR A 29 -8.17 0.75 3.26
CA THR A 29 -8.47 -0.64 2.90
C THR A 29 -8.19 -0.89 1.43
N ALA A 30 -8.60 0.02 0.55
CA ALA A 30 -8.38 -0.10 -0.89
C ALA A 30 -6.89 -0.02 -1.25
N ALA A 31 -6.12 0.83 -0.57
CA ALA A 31 -4.68 0.92 -0.76
C ALA A 31 -4.00 -0.41 -0.40
N GLN A 32 -4.35 -0.98 0.76
CA GLN A 32 -3.80 -2.25 1.20
C GLN A 32 -4.16 -3.38 0.23
N ALA A 33 -5.40 -3.43 -0.23
CA ALA A 33 -5.85 -4.42 -1.21
C ALA A 33 -5.08 -4.31 -2.52
N PHE A 34 -4.82 -3.10 -2.99
CA PHE A 34 -4.04 -2.86 -4.20
C PHE A 34 -2.61 -3.39 -4.05
N ILE A 35 -1.94 -3.10 -2.94
CA ILE A 35 -0.60 -3.60 -2.65
C ILE A 35 -0.58 -5.12 -2.55
N ASN A 36 -1.55 -5.72 -1.86
CA ASN A 36 -1.64 -7.17 -1.70
C ASN A 36 -1.80 -7.88 -3.05
N ALA A 37 -2.64 -7.35 -3.93
CA ALA A 37 -2.83 -7.90 -5.27
C ALA A 37 -1.57 -7.78 -6.12
N ALA A 38 -0.92 -6.62 -6.09
CA ALA A 38 0.31 -6.38 -6.86
C ALA A 38 1.48 -7.23 -6.37
N SER A 39 1.53 -7.56 -5.08
CA SER A 39 2.62 -8.30 -4.44
C SER A 39 2.36 -9.81 -4.35
N ASP A 40 1.16 -10.27 -4.75
CA ASP A 40 0.77 -11.69 -4.73
C ASP A 40 0.92 -12.34 -3.34
N VAL A 41 0.67 -11.58 -2.29
CA VAL A 41 0.89 -12.03 -0.90
C VAL A 41 -0.02 -13.19 -0.51
N ASP A 42 -1.21 -13.30 -1.13
CA ASP A 42 -2.18 -14.34 -0.79
C ASP A 42 -1.72 -15.73 -1.20
N ASN A 43 -0.74 -15.83 -2.10
CA ASN A 43 -0.18 -17.10 -2.57
C ASN A 43 1.11 -17.51 -1.84
N VAL A 44 1.50 -16.77 -0.81
CA VAL A 44 2.74 -17.01 -0.08
C VAL A 44 2.40 -17.30 1.40
N PRO A 45 2.98 -18.36 1.99
CA PRO A 45 2.76 -18.65 3.41
C PRO A 45 3.17 -17.49 4.31
N GLU A 46 2.43 -17.30 5.40
CA GLU A 46 2.68 -16.19 6.31
C GLU A 46 4.11 -16.15 6.85
N PHE A 47 4.67 -17.31 7.24
CA PHE A 47 6.04 -17.35 7.75
C PHE A 47 7.05 -16.81 6.74
N GLU A 48 6.82 -17.06 5.45
CA GLU A 48 7.70 -16.59 4.39
C GLU A 48 7.52 -15.09 4.16
N LEU A 49 6.27 -14.59 4.22
CA LEU A 49 6.01 -13.14 4.12
C LEU A 49 6.77 -12.36 5.18
N GLN A 50 6.91 -12.91 6.39
CA GLN A 50 7.65 -12.27 7.47
C GLN A 50 9.15 -12.17 7.17
N THR A 51 9.67 -12.97 6.24
CA THR A 51 11.07 -12.89 5.82
C THR A 51 11.33 -11.83 4.76
N TRP A 52 10.29 -11.35 4.07
CA TRP A 52 10.45 -10.43 2.96
C TRP A 52 11.16 -9.12 3.33
N PRO A 53 10.83 -8.46 4.45
CA PRO A 53 11.58 -7.25 4.84
C PRO A 53 13.07 -7.52 5.05
N LEU A 54 13.43 -8.68 5.58
CA LEU A 54 14.82 -9.08 5.79
C LEU A 54 15.52 -9.37 4.48
N GLN A 55 14.87 -10.10 3.56
CA GLN A 55 15.39 -10.36 2.23
C GLN A 55 15.62 -9.05 1.46
N SER A 56 14.67 -8.13 1.53
CA SER A 56 14.77 -6.82 0.88
C SER A 56 15.92 -6.00 1.44
N ALA A 57 16.06 -5.96 2.77
CA ALA A 57 17.14 -5.22 3.42
C ALA A 57 18.52 -5.76 3.01
N GLU A 58 18.68 -7.08 2.97
CA GLU A 58 19.92 -7.72 2.53
C GLU A 58 20.23 -7.38 1.07
N ALA A 59 19.23 -7.51 0.19
CA ALA A 59 19.40 -7.25 -1.23
C ALA A 59 19.76 -5.78 -1.50
N LEU A 60 19.11 -4.85 -0.82
CA LEU A 60 19.38 -3.42 -0.96
C LEU A 60 20.77 -3.06 -0.46
N ALA A 61 21.19 -3.61 0.68
CA ALA A 61 22.54 -3.41 1.21
C ALA A 61 23.60 -3.94 0.23
N TRP A 62 23.36 -5.12 -0.34
CA TRP A 62 24.25 -5.70 -1.35
C TRP A 62 24.30 -4.85 -2.62
N GLY A 63 23.16 -4.26 -3.02
CA GLY A 63 23.11 -3.36 -4.17
C GLY A 63 23.96 -2.10 -3.99
N ASP A 64 24.07 -1.61 -2.76
CA ASP A 64 24.91 -0.46 -2.43
C ASP A 64 26.38 -0.86 -2.26
N ASN A 65 26.64 -2.07 -1.74
CA ASN A 65 27.99 -2.59 -1.52
C ASN A 65 27.96 -4.13 -1.65
N ASN A 66 28.52 -4.64 -2.73
CA ASN A 66 28.52 -6.07 -3.06
C ASN A 66 29.24 -6.95 -2.02
N THR A 67 29.94 -6.36 -1.04
CA THR A 67 30.57 -7.09 0.06
C THR A 67 29.63 -7.24 1.26
N ALA A 68 28.45 -6.64 1.24
CA ALA A 68 27.47 -6.78 2.32
C ALA A 68 27.03 -8.24 2.47
N ALA A 69 26.87 -8.69 3.70
CA ALA A 69 26.42 -10.05 3.99
C ALA A 69 24.94 -10.21 3.64
N THR A 70 24.59 -11.38 3.11
CA THR A 70 23.23 -11.74 2.74
C THR A 70 22.86 -13.13 3.27
N PRO A 71 22.92 -13.34 4.61
CA PRO A 71 22.79 -14.69 5.16
C PRO A 71 21.43 -15.35 4.86
N MET A 72 20.34 -14.62 4.88
CA MET A 72 19.02 -15.17 4.57
C MET A 72 18.92 -15.56 3.09
N LEU A 73 19.33 -14.67 2.19
CA LEU A 73 19.32 -14.97 0.75
C LEU A 73 20.29 -16.10 0.41
N ASP A 74 21.43 -16.17 1.05
CA ASP A 74 22.38 -17.28 0.86
C ASP A 74 21.76 -18.63 1.25
N THR A 75 21.05 -18.67 2.37
CA THR A 75 20.36 -19.88 2.84
C THR A 75 19.24 -20.30 1.87
N ILE A 76 18.46 -19.34 1.40
CA ILE A 76 17.39 -19.61 0.42
C ILE A 76 18.00 -20.15 -0.88
N ALA A 77 19.07 -19.55 -1.38
CA ALA A 77 19.72 -19.98 -2.61
C ALA A 77 20.25 -21.41 -2.46
N ALA A 78 20.87 -21.75 -1.35
CA ALA A 78 21.37 -23.09 -1.09
C ALA A 78 20.24 -24.10 -1.03
N ALA A 79 19.14 -23.78 -0.35
CA ALA A 79 17.98 -24.66 -0.23
C ALA A 79 17.28 -24.89 -1.58
N ARG A 80 17.24 -23.87 -2.44
CA ARG A 80 16.68 -23.97 -3.78
C ARG A 80 17.62 -24.61 -4.80
N GLY A 81 18.90 -24.76 -4.47
CA GLY A 81 19.90 -25.28 -5.41
C GLY A 81 20.18 -24.31 -6.56
N ILE A 82 20.13 -23.02 -6.32
CA ILE A 82 20.39 -21.98 -7.33
C ILE A 82 21.58 -21.11 -6.94
N GLU A 83 22.13 -20.40 -7.92
CA GLU A 83 23.25 -19.52 -7.70
C GLU A 83 22.85 -18.33 -6.81
N ARG A 84 23.67 -18.09 -5.80
CA ARG A 84 23.47 -17.04 -4.80
C ARG A 84 23.31 -15.65 -5.44
N GLU A 85 24.22 -15.27 -6.30
CA GLU A 85 24.23 -13.92 -6.90
C GLU A 85 23.01 -13.67 -7.78
N SER A 86 22.58 -14.69 -8.52
CA SER A 86 21.35 -14.60 -9.33
C SER A 86 20.12 -14.36 -8.47
N LEU A 87 20.02 -15.04 -7.32
CA LEU A 87 18.92 -14.82 -6.38
C LEU A 87 18.96 -13.41 -5.80
N ILE A 88 20.14 -12.95 -5.37
CA ILE A 88 20.29 -11.61 -4.81
C ILE A 88 19.89 -10.54 -5.80
N LYS A 89 20.29 -10.67 -7.06
CA LYS A 89 19.93 -9.70 -8.12
C LYS A 89 18.42 -9.66 -8.35
N LYS A 90 17.76 -10.81 -8.34
CA LYS A 90 16.29 -10.89 -8.46
C LYS A 90 15.61 -10.27 -7.27
N ALA A 91 16.09 -10.55 -6.05
CA ALA A 91 15.57 -9.98 -4.83
C ALA A 91 15.76 -8.46 -4.79
N LEU A 92 16.90 -7.96 -5.28
CA LEU A 92 17.19 -6.54 -5.38
C LEU A 92 16.21 -5.83 -6.33
N LYS A 93 15.97 -6.41 -7.49
CA LYS A 93 15.00 -5.88 -8.46
C LYS A 93 13.61 -5.78 -7.82
N LYS A 94 13.15 -6.87 -7.21
CA LYS A 94 11.85 -6.91 -6.52
C LYS A 94 11.79 -5.91 -5.36
N ALA A 95 12.84 -5.79 -4.57
CA ALA A 95 12.89 -4.85 -3.46
C ALA A 95 12.75 -3.40 -3.94
N ARG A 96 13.42 -3.05 -5.05
CA ARG A 96 13.33 -1.71 -5.64
C ARG A 96 11.94 -1.43 -6.21
N GLU A 97 11.37 -2.40 -6.92
CA GLU A 97 10.01 -2.30 -7.48
C GLU A 97 8.97 -2.16 -6.37
N TYR A 98 9.09 -2.96 -5.31
CA TYR A 98 8.16 -2.91 -4.17
C TYR A 98 8.27 -1.60 -3.41
N ARG A 99 9.48 -1.10 -3.22
CA ARG A 99 9.70 0.20 -2.57
C ARG A 99 9.02 1.33 -3.36
N LEU A 100 9.19 1.33 -4.68
CA LEU A 100 8.58 2.33 -5.55
C LEU A 100 7.06 2.21 -5.55
N LEU A 101 6.54 0.98 -5.64
CA LEU A 101 5.10 0.70 -5.61
C LEU A 101 4.47 1.19 -4.30
N THR A 102 5.04 0.81 -3.16
CA THR A 102 4.47 1.17 -1.86
C THR A 102 4.55 2.68 -1.60
N ALA A 103 5.64 3.32 -1.99
CA ALA A 103 5.77 4.77 -1.87
C ALA A 103 4.73 5.50 -2.74
N HIS A 104 4.53 5.03 -3.98
CA HIS A 104 3.57 5.62 -4.90
C HIS A 104 2.14 5.50 -4.37
N VAL A 105 1.75 4.30 -3.93
CA VAL A 105 0.42 4.05 -3.38
C VAL A 105 0.21 4.81 -2.06
N ALA A 106 1.23 4.87 -1.20
CA ALA A 106 1.17 5.65 0.03
C ALA A 106 0.94 7.14 -0.27
N GLY A 107 1.63 7.67 -1.28
CA GLY A 107 1.44 9.04 -1.72
C GLY A 107 0.03 9.30 -2.24
N GLN A 108 -0.51 8.38 -3.04
CA GLN A 108 -1.89 8.46 -3.54
C GLN A 108 -2.89 8.44 -2.38
N ARG A 109 -2.71 7.52 -1.40
CA ARG A 109 -3.59 7.46 -0.23
C ARG A 109 -3.53 8.76 0.58
N GLN A 110 -2.34 9.29 0.78
CA GLN A 110 -2.17 10.55 1.52
C GLN A 110 -2.85 11.71 0.80
N ALA A 111 -2.77 11.76 -0.53
CA ALA A 111 -3.46 12.78 -1.34
C ALA A 111 -4.98 12.65 -1.22
N ILE A 112 -5.50 11.42 -1.26
CA ILE A 112 -6.93 11.15 -1.07
C ILE A 112 -7.34 11.57 0.35
N ALA A 113 -6.58 11.21 1.37
CA ALA A 113 -6.86 11.59 2.76
C ALA A 113 -6.84 13.12 2.93
N ALA A 114 -5.91 13.82 2.29
CA ALA A 114 -5.85 15.27 2.33
C ALA A 114 -7.10 15.90 1.70
N ALA A 115 -7.57 15.35 0.57
CA ALA A 115 -8.80 15.82 -0.08
C ALA A 115 -10.02 15.58 0.82
N ILE A 116 -10.11 14.42 1.45
CA ILE A 116 -11.19 14.10 2.40
C ILE A 116 -11.17 15.08 3.58
N ASN A 117 -10.00 15.35 4.14
CA ASN A 117 -9.85 16.24 5.29
C ASN A 117 -10.11 17.71 4.93
N ALA A 118 -9.91 18.10 3.67
CA ALA A 118 -10.17 19.45 3.21
C ALA A 118 -11.64 19.68 2.82
N ALA A 119 -12.41 18.61 2.59
CA ALA A 119 -13.81 18.72 2.19
C ALA A 119 -14.65 19.30 3.35
N THR A 120 -15.59 20.17 3.01
CA THR A 120 -16.47 20.83 3.98
C THR A 120 -17.95 20.49 3.79
N THR A 121 -18.28 19.76 2.74
CA THR A 121 -19.67 19.37 2.40
C THR A 121 -19.75 17.90 2.03
N LEU A 122 -20.95 17.31 2.17
CA LEU A 122 -21.19 15.94 1.72
C LEU A 122 -20.93 15.79 0.22
N ASP A 123 -21.36 16.78 -0.58
CA ASP A 123 -21.14 16.74 -2.03
C ASP A 123 -19.63 16.70 -2.35
N ALA A 124 -18.83 17.48 -1.64
CA ALA A 124 -17.39 17.46 -1.82
C ALA A 124 -16.77 16.09 -1.46
N LEU A 125 -17.26 15.47 -0.38
CA LEU A 125 -16.83 14.10 -0.02
C LEU A 125 -17.21 13.10 -1.09
N ASP A 126 -18.45 13.17 -1.60
CA ASP A 126 -18.94 12.22 -2.59
C ASP A 126 -18.25 12.37 -3.96
N ALA A 127 -17.66 13.52 -4.23
CA ALA A 127 -16.90 13.76 -5.45
C ALA A 127 -15.49 13.16 -5.42
N ILE A 128 -15.00 12.75 -4.26
CA ILE A 128 -13.66 12.17 -4.10
C ILE A 128 -13.65 10.74 -4.63
N GLN A 129 -12.73 10.45 -5.54
CA GLN A 129 -12.54 9.10 -6.07
C GLN A 129 -11.40 8.41 -5.34
N ILE A 130 -11.66 7.17 -4.92
CA ILE A 130 -10.67 6.32 -4.28
C ILE A 130 -10.20 5.30 -5.32
N ALA A 131 -9.05 5.58 -5.92
CA ALA A 131 -8.45 4.73 -6.94
C ALA A 131 -6.93 4.78 -6.84
N TYR A 132 -6.31 3.65 -7.13
CA TYR A 132 -4.85 3.50 -7.05
C TYR A 132 -4.31 2.98 -8.37
N THR A 133 -3.10 3.42 -8.70
CA THR A 133 -2.38 2.98 -9.89
C THR A 133 -0.96 2.58 -9.52
N ALA A 134 -0.35 1.74 -10.34
CA ALA A 134 1.06 1.41 -10.21
C ALA A 134 1.93 2.57 -10.71
N PRO A 135 3.18 2.70 -10.23
CA PRO A 135 4.11 3.71 -10.74
C PRO A 135 4.29 3.56 -12.25
N GLY A 136 4.31 4.68 -12.96
CA GLY A 136 4.45 4.71 -14.41
C GLY A 136 3.19 4.38 -15.20
N ALA A 137 2.07 4.06 -14.53
CA ALA A 137 0.77 3.90 -15.19
C ALA A 137 0.21 5.27 -15.58
N VAL A 138 -0.35 5.36 -16.78
CA VAL A 138 -0.91 6.59 -17.33
C VAL A 138 -2.43 6.56 -17.26
#